data_02721eba23ba87e35ae35e221d84e11c
#
_entry.id   02721eba23ba87e35ae35e221d84e11c
#
_cell.length_a   1.000
_cell.length_b   1.000
_cell.length_c   1.000
_cell.angle_alpha   90.00
_cell.angle_beta   90.00
_cell.angle_gamma   90.00
#
_symmetry.space_group_name_H-M   'P 1'
#
loop_
_entity.id
_entity.type
_entity.pdbx_description
1 polymer ?
#
loop_
_entity_poly.entity_id
_entity_poly.type
_entity_poly.pdbx_seq_one_letter_code
_entity_poly.pdbx_strand_id
1 'polypeptide(L)'
;MENAFRRFPNLSRRGFLVAGGMTVTAIAALPGTPACTRTSEQEEGPYYIDDETLRRDIAEAKPGVPLILAVRLFDVRNCAPMRRAALDIWHCDALGVYSGFTANSPDGGPGGMPGRGRPGPPPEFQGGDGFARGTPPPGFDRGGPGGPRSGRTDATRFLRGVQISDDNGLAEFSTVYPGWYAGRAIHIHAKVHIGGEAARKYSGGHVAHTGQFFFPEDLTERVARIEPYAKWIGVHRTTQAEDGVFNSQHGAACMLNIERLGKTDRDGFRATVTLAIDPEAIPAPVGGFGGPGPGRPFPR
;
A
#
# COMPACT_ATOMS: atom_id res chain seq x y z
N MET A 1 54.54 34.45 -18.43
CA MET A 1 53.98 35.20 -19.56
C MET A 1 52.51 34.87 -19.59
N GLU A 2 51.55 35.68 -19.46
CA GLU A 2 51.36 37.06 -18.99
C GLU A 2 49.88 37.17 -18.62
N ASN A 3 49.60 37.89 -17.54
CA ASN A 3 48.31 38.18 -16.97
C ASN A 3 47.41 38.98 -17.92
N ALA A 4 46.13 38.68 -17.95
CA ALA A 4 45.10 39.63 -18.40
C ALA A 4 43.93 39.67 -17.43
N PHE A 5 44.05 40.47 -16.38
CA PHE A 5 42.96 40.99 -15.56
C PHE A 5 42.14 41.98 -16.39
N ARG A 6 40.86 41.74 -16.61
CA ARG A 6 39.92 42.78 -17.06
C ARG A 6 39.17 43.35 -15.87
N ARG A 7 39.38 44.67 -15.66
CA ARG A 7 38.74 45.55 -14.68
C ARG A 7 37.28 45.80 -15.07
N PHE A 8 36.40 45.74 -14.08
CA PHE A 8 35.05 46.28 -14.20
C PHE A 8 35.02 47.76 -13.84
N PRO A 9 34.29 48.64 -14.56
CA PRO A 9 34.17 50.05 -14.24
C PRO A 9 33.13 50.29 -13.13
N ASN A 10 33.46 51.19 -12.23
CA ASN A 10 32.62 51.76 -11.19
C ASN A 10 31.44 52.51 -11.79
N LEU A 11 30.21 52.20 -11.39
CA LEU A 11 29.03 52.99 -11.61
C LEU A 11 28.61 53.68 -10.31
N SER A 12 28.56 55.01 -10.39
CA SER A 12 28.29 55.98 -9.34
C SER A 12 26.85 55.92 -8.82
N ARG A 13 26.76 56.17 -7.49
CA ARG A 13 25.50 56.47 -6.80
C ARG A 13 24.90 57.80 -7.34
N ARG A 14 23.73 57.70 -7.94
CA ARG A 14 22.75 58.79 -7.95
C ARG A 14 21.36 58.22 -7.95
N GLY A 15 20.56 58.70 -7.00
CA GLY A 15 19.28 58.26 -6.59
C GLY A 15 18.18 58.30 -7.62
N PHE A 16 17.24 57.40 -7.42
CA PHE A 16 15.88 57.55 -7.94
C PHE A 16 14.91 57.12 -6.83
N LEU A 17 14.22 58.10 -6.30
CA LEU A 17 12.99 57.90 -5.55
C LEU A 17 11.92 57.59 -6.60
N VAL A 18 11.36 56.38 -6.53
CA VAL A 18 10.12 56.03 -7.20
C VAL A 18 9.16 55.46 -6.17
N ALA A 19 7.99 56.02 -6.20
CA ALA A 19 6.85 55.84 -5.34
C ALA A 19 6.44 54.37 -5.16
N GLY A 20 6.01 54.08 -3.93
CA GLY A 20 5.49 52.76 -3.58
C GLY A 20 4.24 52.38 -4.37
N GLY A 21 4.38 51.28 -5.09
CA GLY A 21 3.29 50.42 -5.48
C GLY A 21 3.48 49.09 -4.76
N MET A 22 2.72 48.86 -3.72
CA MET A 22 2.60 47.50 -3.13
C MET A 22 1.91 46.59 -4.17
N THR A 23 2.70 45.95 -5.00
CA THR A 23 2.19 44.78 -5.71
C THR A 23 2.08 43.65 -4.69
N VAL A 24 0.88 43.45 -4.20
CA VAL A 24 0.51 42.18 -3.53
C VAL A 24 0.65 41.09 -4.59
N THR A 25 1.79 40.43 -4.59
CA THR A 25 1.95 39.21 -5.36
C THR A 25 1.00 38.20 -4.74
N ALA A 26 -0.16 38.01 -5.34
CA ALA A 26 -1.00 36.90 -5.02
C ALA A 26 -0.17 35.61 -5.25
N ILE A 27 0.26 34.97 -4.18
CA ILE A 27 0.78 33.62 -4.24
C ILE A 27 -0.39 32.79 -4.73
N ALA A 28 -0.41 32.49 -6.04
CA ALA A 28 -1.32 31.52 -6.60
C ALA A 28 -1.08 30.22 -5.80
N ALA A 29 -2.06 29.82 -5.00
CA ALA A 29 -2.06 28.53 -4.37
C ALA A 29 -1.89 27.50 -5.48
N LEU A 30 -0.78 26.78 -5.44
CA LEU A 30 -0.56 25.65 -6.34
C LEU A 30 -1.75 24.70 -6.16
N PRO A 31 -2.42 24.29 -7.26
CA PRO A 31 -3.47 23.28 -7.15
C PRO A 31 -2.81 21.98 -6.70
N GLY A 32 -3.12 21.53 -5.51
CA GLY A 32 -2.61 20.27 -4.98
C GLY A 32 -2.09 20.31 -3.55
N THR A 33 -2.60 21.17 -2.69
CA THR A 33 -2.57 20.86 -1.26
C THR A 33 -3.32 19.54 -1.13
N PRO A 34 -2.69 18.45 -0.67
CA PRO A 34 -3.45 17.25 -0.37
C PRO A 34 -4.54 17.69 0.60
N ALA A 35 -5.77 17.49 0.21
CA ALA A 35 -6.86 17.75 1.12
C ALA A 35 -6.54 16.94 2.37
N CYS A 36 -6.56 17.56 3.54
CA CYS A 36 -6.41 16.88 4.82
C CYS A 36 -7.66 16.04 5.09
N THR A 37 -8.13 15.38 4.05
CA THR A 37 -9.24 14.45 4.11
C THR A 37 -8.72 13.13 4.59
N ARG A 38 -9.32 12.62 5.65
CA ARG A 38 -8.96 11.33 6.23
C ARG A 38 -8.97 10.24 5.18
N THR A 39 -7.87 9.50 5.09
CA THR A 39 -7.76 8.32 4.24
C THR A 39 -8.68 7.23 4.76
N SER A 40 -9.44 6.60 3.87
CA SER A 40 -10.37 5.53 4.22
C SER A 40 -9.65 4.27 4.65
N GLU A 41 -10.19 3.61 5.68
CA GLU A 41 -9.73 2.30 6.11
C GLU A 41 -10.09 1.23 5.07
N GLN A 42 -9.20 0.25 4.91
CA GLN A 42 -9.40 -0.89 4.03
C GLN A 42 -9.05 -2.18 4.76
N GLU A 43 -9.47 -3.31 4.21
CA GLU A 43 -9.21 -4.60 4.84
C GLU A 43 -7.72 -4.95 4.93
N GLU A 44 -7.32 -5.60 6.02
CA GLU A 44 -5.98 -6.12 6.23
C GLU A 44 -5.64 -7.25 5.26
N GLY A 45 -6.65 -8.03 4.87
CA GLY A 45 -6.46 -9.26 4.12
C GLY A 45 -5.88 -10.42 4.97
N PRO A 46 -5.77 -11.63 4.37
CA PRO A 46 -5.42 -12.84 5.12
C PRO A 46 -3.93 -13.06 5.32
N TYR A 47 -3.07 -12.28 4.68
CA TYR A 47 -1.62 -12.53 4.61
C TYR A 47 -0.78 -11.60 5.49
N TYR A 48 -1.38 -10.90 6.43
CA TYR A 48 -0.63 -10.12 7.41
C TYR A 48 0.17 -11.04 8.34
N ILE A 49 1.37 -10.62 8.66
CA ILE A 49 2.24 -11.27 9.66
C ILE A 49 2.70 -10.17 10.61
N ASP A 50 2.41 -10.37 11.86
CA ASP A 50 2.86 -9.52 12.96
C ASP A 50 4.35 -9.81 13.24
N ASP A 51 5.22 -9.28 12.39
CA ASP A 51 6.67 -9.42 12.47
C ASP A 51 7.35 -8.16 11.91
N GLU A 52 7.19 -7.07 12.58
CA GLU A 52 7.46 -5.69 12.18
C GLU A 52 8.95 -5.39 12.06
N THR A 53 9.63 -6.01 11.09
CA THR A 53 11.07 -5.87 10.86
C THR A 53 11.40 -4.53 10.22
N LEU A 54 12.25 -3.74 10.90
CA LEU A 54 12.74 -2.45 10.39
C LEU A 54 13.72 -2.66 9.25
N ARG A 55 13.32 -2.33 8.03
CA ARG A 55 14.18 -2.39 6.85
C ARG A 55 13.58 -1.60 5.68
N ARG A 56 14.45 -0.95 4.92
CA ARG A 56 14.07 -0.17 3.74
C ARG A 56 14.03 -1.05 2.48
N ASP A 57 15.04 -1.87 2.28
CA ASP A 57 15.05 -2.85 1.19
C ASP A 57 14.35 -4.11 1.63
N ILE A 58 13.20 -4.37 0.99
CA ILE A 58 12.36 -5.51 1.28
C ILE A 58 12.33 -6.54 0.14
N ALA A 59 13.03 -6.28 -0.97
CA ALA A 59 12.99 -7.14 -2.16
C ALA A 59 13.61 -8.52 -1.91
N GLU A 60 14.64 -8.64 -1.06
CA GLU A 60 15.36 -9.89 -0.79
C GLU A 60 15.74 -10.66 -2.07
N ALA A 61 16.24 -9.92 -3.08
CA ALA A 61 16.59 -10.46 -4.40
C ALA A 61 15.44 -11.12 -5.18
N LYS A 62 14.19 -10.86 -4.82
CA LYS A 62 13.03 -11.31 -5.62
C LYS A 62 13.08 -10.64 -7.00
N PRO A 63 12.91 -11.43 -8.09
CA PRO A 63 12.88 -10.85 -9.42
C PRO A 63 11.62 -10.03 -9.64
N GLY A 64 11.75 -8.92 -10.37
CA GLY A 64 10.64 -8.03 -10.69
C GLY A 64 11.13 -6.68 -11.21
N VAL A 65 10.20 -5.85 -11.64
CA VAL A 65 10.48 -4.46 -12.02
C VAL A 65 10.78 -3.65 -10.74
N PRO A 66 11.92 -2.96 -10.65
CA PRO A 66 12.27 -2.19 -9.45
C PRO A 66 11.21 -1.14 -9.10
N LEU A 67 10.93 -0.99 -7.81
CA LEU A 67 9.97 -0.03 -7.30
C LEU A 67 10.53 0.69 -6.07
N ILE A 68 10.57 2.01 -6.11
CA ILE A 68 10.76 2.86 -4.92
C ILE A 68 9.38 3.34 -4.51
N LEU A 69 8.90 2.90 -3.35
CA LEU A 69 7.65 3.35 -2.78
C LEU A 69 7.91 4.43 -1.74
N ALA A 70 7.36 5.62 -1.93
CA ALA A 70 7.49 6.75 -1.03
C ALA A 70 6.10 7.18 -0.53
N VAL A 71 5.86 7.03 0.77
CA VAL A 71 4.58 7.33 1.41
C VAL A 71 4.77 8.52 2.35
N ARG A 72 3.93 9.53 2.20
CA ARG A 72 3.86 10.68 3.11
C ARG A 72 2.70 10.53 4.06
N LEU A 73 2.98 10.68 5.35
CA LEU A 73 2.01 10.57 6.42
C LEU A 73 1.71 11.95 6.99
N PHE A 74 0.44 12.31 7.08
CA PHE A 74 -0.05 13.55 7.67
C PHE A 74 -1.06 13.28 8.77
N ASP A 75 -1.00 14.09 9.82
CA ASP A 75 -2.04 14.15 10.85
C ASP A 75 -3.25 14.92 10.29
N VAL A 76 -4.38 14.24 10.17
CA VAL A 76 -5.61 14.84 9.60
C VAL A 76 -6.15 16.00 10.44
N ARG A 77 -5.80 16.10 11.73
CA ARG A 77 -6.30 17.12 12.65
C ARG A 77 -5.70 18.49 12.40
N ASN A 78 -4.47 18.55 11.86
CA ASN A 78 -3.72 19.80 11.70
C ASN A 78 -2.95 19.90 10.36
N CYS A 79 -3.03 18.85 9.53
CA CYS A 79 -2.29 18.74 8.26
C CYS A 79 -0.76 18.82 8.42
N ALA A 80 -0.24 18.51 9.58
CA ALA A 80 1.19 18.47 9.81
C ALA A 80 1.77 17.09 9.44
N PRO A 81 3.03 17.04 8.96
CA PRO A 81 3.73 15.78 8.75
C PRO A 81 3.80 14.94 10.04
N MET A 82 3.45 13.68 9.92
CA MET A 82 3.56 12.73 11.05
C MET A 82 4.98 12.20 11.15
N ARG A 83 5.69 12.62 12.18
CA ARG A 83 7.03 12.15 12.50
C ARG A 83 6.96 10.88 13.32
N ARG A 84 7.94 10.00 13.13
CA ARG A 84 8.13 8.78 13.94
C ARG A 84 6.91 7.84 13.93
N ALA A 85 6.03 7.95 12.97
CA ALA A 85 5.03 6.95 12.70
C ALA A 85 5.69 5.75 11.99
N ALA A 86 5.33 4.53 12.37
CA ALA A 86 5.83 3.34 11.70
C ALA A 86 4.87 2.93 10.59
N LEU A 87 5.37 2.92 9.37
CA LEU A 87 4.66 2.39 8.22
C LEU A 87 5.13 0.97 7.95
N ASP A 88 4.22 0.01 8.14
CA ASP A 88 4.41 -1.41 7.83
C ASP A 88 3.75 -1.73 6.49
N ILE A 89 4.48 -2.34 5.57
CA ILE A 89 3.96 -2.73 4.26
C ILE A 89 4.22 -4.21 3.97
N TRP A 90 3.30 -4.80 3.20
CA TRP A 90 3.49 -6.14 2.65
C TRP A 90 2.76 -6.29 1.32
N HIS A 91 3.34 -7.10 0.43
CA HIS A 91 2.74 -7.42 -0.86
C HIS A 91 3.26 -8.76 -1.40
N CYS A 92 2.63 -9.28 -2.44
CA CYS A 92 3.06 -10.49 -3.12
C CYS A 92 4.27 -10.22 -4.05
N ASP A 93 5.00 -11.28 -4.40
CA ASP A 93 6.02 -11.21 -5.43
C ASP A 93 5.41 -11.12 -6.85
N ALA A 94 6.27 -11.06 -7.87
CA ALA A 94 5.86 -10.93 -9.27
C ALA A 94 4.97 -12.07 -9.79
N LEU A 95 4.89 -13.17 -9.06
CA LEU A 95 4.05 -14.34 -9.37
C LEU A 95 2.88 -14.50 -8.40
N GLY A 96 2.51 -13.45 -7.68
CA GLY A 96 1.34 -13.43 -6.80
C GLY A 96 1.53 -14.15 -5.47
N VAL A 97 2.75 -14.51 -5.08
CA VAL A 97 3.04 -15.29 -3.87
C VAL A 97 3.44 -14.38 -2.71
N TYR A 98 2.79 -14.55 -1.55
CA TYR A 98 3.14 -13.87 -0.32
C TYR A 98 4.17 -14.66 0.50
N SER A 99 5.16 -13.96 1.05
CA SER A 99 6.10 -14.55 2.02
C SER A 99 5.37 -15.02 3.27
N GLY A 100 5.84 -16.12 3.86
CA GLY A 100 5.16 -16.79 4.97
C GLY A 100 3.97 -17.65 4.55
N PHE A 101 3.57 -17.60 3.26
CA PHE A 101 2.43 -18.33 2.70
C PHE A 101 2.75 -18.92 1.33
N THR A 102 4.00 -19.30 1.11
CA THR A 102 4.48 -19.74 -0.20
C THR A 102 3.84 -21.05 -0.70
N ALA A 103 3.24 -21.85 0.20
CA ALA A 103 2.46 -23.03 -0.17
C ALA A 103 1.03 -22.72 -0.64
N ASN A 104 0.57 -21.46 -0.49
CA ASN A 104 -0.75 -21.06 -0.96
C ASN A 104 -0.70 -20.81 -2.47
N SER A 105 -1.70 -21.35 -3.19
CA SER A 105 -1.80 -21.12 -4.63
C SER A 105 -2.38 -19.76 -4.95
N PRO A 106 -1.72 -18.94 -5.78
CA PRO A 106 -2.23 -17.64 -6.19
C PRO A 106 -3.50 -17.68 -7.06
N ASP A 107 -3.87 -18.83 -7.59
CA ASP A 107 -5.09 -19.05 -8.38
C ASP A 107 -6.32 -19.42 -7.53
N GLY A 108 -6.18 -19.41 -6.19
CA GLY A 108 -7.26 -19.74 -5.28
C GLY A 108 -7.46 -21.24 -5.02
N GLY A 109 -6.48 -22.09 -5.39
CA GLY A 109 -6.48 -23.52 -5.04
C GLY A 109 -6.40 -23.78 -3.53
N PRO A 110 -6.30 -25.07 -3.08
CA PRO A 110 -6.26 -25.41 -1.67
C PRO A 110 -5.19 -24.63 -0.91
N GLY A 111 -5.60 -23.78 0.03
CA GLY A 111 -4.72 -22.85 0.77
C GLY A 111 -4.69 -21.42 0.22
N GLY A 112 -5.20 -21.15 -0.97
CA GLY A 112 -5.44 -19.79 -1.49
C GLY A 112 -6.74 -19.20 -0.95
N MET A 113 -6.96 -17.89 -1.18
CA MET A 113 -8.29 -17.32 -0.98
C MET A 113 -9.30 -18.09 -1.85
N PRO A 114 -10.54 -18.31 -1.40
CA PRO A 114 -11.57 -18.86 -2.25
C PRO A 114 -11.89 -17.81 -3.35
N GLY A 115 -11.09 -17.81 -4.41
CA GLY A 115 -11.49 -17.26 -5.68
C GLY A 115 -12.73 -18.02 -6.13
N ARG A 116 -13.72 -17.35 -6.71
CA ARG A 116 -14.90 -18.03 -7.30
C ARG A 116 -14.36 -19.08 -8.26
N GLY A 117 -14.32 -20.32 -7.81
CA GLY A 117 -13.97 -21.46 -8.64
C GLY A 117 -14.82 -21.42 -9.91
N ARG A 118 -14.25 -21.86 -11.01
CA ARG A 118 -14.98 -22.27 -12.19
C ARG A 118 -16.32 -22.87 -11.76
N PRO A 119 -17.47 -22.55 -12.39
CA PRO A 119 -18.72 -23.25 -12.11
C PRO A 119 -18.51 -24.74 -12.43
N GLY A 120 -18.15 -25.50 -11.44
CA GLY A 120 -18.35 -26.95 -11.49
C GLY A 120 -19.85 -27.22 -11.48
N PRO A 121 -20.30 -28.34 -12.04
CA PRO A 121 -21.70 -28.71 -11.92
C PRO A 121 -22.09 -28.67 -10.44
N PRO A 122 -23.29 -28.17 -10.09
CA PRO A 122 -23.73 -28.11 -8.70
C PRO A 122 -23.64 -29.50 -8.09
N PRO A 123 -23.07 -29.67 -6.88
CA PRO A 123 -23.17 -30.92 -6.18
C PRO A 123 -24.67 -31.19 -5.91
N GLU A 124 -25.16 -32.36 -6.34
CA GLU A 124 -26.47 -32.80 -5.95
C GLU A 124 -26.54 -32.82 -4.42
N PHE A 125 -27.37 -31.96 -3.85
CA PHE A 125 -27.64 -31.91 -2.43
C PHE A 125 -28.43 -33.20 -2.08
N GLN A 126 -27.73 -34.23 -1.64
CA GLN A 126 -28.36 -35.28 -0.82
C GLN A 126 -28.46 -34.72 0.61
N GLY A 127 -29.69 -34.49 1.03
CA GLY A 127 -30.03 -34.00 2.36
C GLY A 127 -29.51 -34.94 3.43
N GLY A 128 -28.78 -34.42 4.39
CA GLY A 128 -28.32 -35.08 5.59
C GLY A 128 -28.27 -34.06 6.71
N ASP A 129 -29.15 -34.22 7.69
CA ASP A 129 -29.29 -33.43 8.91
C ASP A 129 -27.97 -33.46 9.72
N GLY A 130 -27.55 -32.28 10.22
CA GLY A 130 -26.63 -32.23 11.35
C GLY A 130 -25.31 -31.50 11.09
N PHE A 131 -25.32 -30.15 10.99
CA PHE A 131 -24.12 -29.39 11.29
C PHE A 131 -23.92 -29.32 12.81
N ALA A 132 -23.25 -30.30 13.37
CA ALA A 132 -22.58 -30.17 14.65
C ALA A 132 -21.53 -29.05 14.50
N ARG A 133 -21.47 -28.15 15.49
CA ARG A 133 -20.40 -27.16 15.63
C ARG A 133 -19.07 -27.90 15.78
N GLY A 134 -18.44 -28.21 14.64
CA GLY A 134 -17.13 -28.81 14.57
C GLY A 134 -16.07 -27.80 14.95
N THR A 135 -15.11 -28.21 15.78
CA THR A 135 -13.85 -27.51 16.03
C THR A 135 -13.14 -27.27 14.68
N PRO A 136 -12.66 -26.05 14.40
CA PRO A 136 -11.88 -25.82 13.18
C PRO A 136 -10.66 -26.73 13.12
N PRO A 137 -10.21 -27.17 11.93
CA PRO A 137 -9.01 -27.95 11.80
C PRO A 137 -7.80 -27.23 12.40
N PRO A 138 -6.81 -27.96 12.96
CA PRO A 138 -5.61 -27.36 13.52
C PRO A 138 -4.85 -26.56 12.44
N GLY A 139 -4.61 -25.28 12.68
CA GLY A 139 -4.00 -24.30 11.74
C GLY A 139 -4.90 -23.13 11.38
N PHE A 140 -6.18 -23.14 11.74
CA PHE A 140 -7.05 -21.97 11.67
C PHE A 140 -6.90 -21.13 12.94
N ASP A 141 -6.00 -20.15 12.89
CA ASP A 141 -6.01 -19.10 13.90
C ASP A 141 -7.21 -18.18 13.61
N ARG A 142 -8.10 -18.04 14.60
CA ARG A 142 -9.13 -17.01 14.54
C ARG A 142 -8.40 -15.69 14.75
N GLY A 143 -7.83 -15.17 13.66
CA GLY A 143 -7.22 -13.86 13.67
C GLY A 143 -8.13 -12.87 14.38
N GLY A 144 -7.53 -11.96 15.15
CA GLY A 144 -8.24 -10.88 15.82
C GLY A 144 -9.16 -10.11 14.86
N PRO A 145 -9.75 -9.01 15.29
CA PRO A 145 -10.81 -8.33 14.55
C PRO A 145 -10.34 -7.88 13.16
N GLY A 146 -10.57 -8.67 12.11
CA GLY A 146 -10.12 -8.42 10.72
C GLY A 146 -10.49 -9.53 9.75
N GLY A 147 -11.07 -10.62 10.22
CA GLY A 147 -11.42 -11.80 9.41
C GLY A 147 -10.42 -12.96 9.56
N PRO A 148 -10.68 -14.12 8.97
CA PRO A 148 -9.82 -15.28 9.11
C PRO A 148 -8.47 -15.02 8.42
N ARG A 149 -7.38 -15.11 9.20
CA ARG A 149 -6.02 -15.11 8.66
C ARG A 149 -5.69 -16.50 8.13
N SER A 150 -5.03 -16.57 6.98
CA SER A 150 -4.44 -17.82 6.49
C SER A 150 -3.34 -18.28 7.47
N GLY A 151 -3.29 -19.55 7.79
CA GLY A 151 -2.19 -20.10 8.59
C GLY A 151 -0.86 -19.97 7.82
N ARG A 152 0.20 -19.50 8.49
CA ARG A 152 1.54 -19.42 7.90
C ARG A 152 2.03 -20.80 7.48
N THR A 153 2.63 -20.88 6.29
CA THR A 153 3.16 -22.13 5.73
C THR A 153 4.68 -22.24 5.82
N ASP A 154 5.37 -21.10 6.04
CA ASP A 154 6.84 -21.04 6.09
C ASP A 154 7.34 -19.82 6.86
N ALA A 155 8.67 -19.67 6.95
CA ALA A 155 9.33 -18.61 7.69
C ALA A 155 9.84 -17.47 6.82
N THR A 156 9.56 -17.45 5.51
CA THR A 156 10.02 -16.38 4.60
C THR A 156 9.39 -15.03 4.95
N ARG A 157 10.10 -13.94 4.60
CA ARG A 157 9.69 -12.57 4.94
C ARG A 157 9.95 -11.56 3.83
N PHE A 158 10.24 -12.01 2.61
CA PHE A 158 10.43 -11.11 1.48
C PHE A 158 9.22 -10.20 1.27
N LEU A 159 9.44 -9.01 0.76
CA LEU A 159 8.42 -8.01 0.41
C LEU A 159 7.52 -7.61 1.59
N ARG A 160 8.12 -7.60 2.80
CA ARG A 160 7.54 -7.07 4.04
C ARG A 160 8.55 -6.22 4.76
N GLY A 161 8.13 -5.16 5.40
CA GLY A 161 9.01 -4.36 6.24
C GLY A 161 8.38 -3.11 6.77
N VAL A 162 9.03 -2.55 7.76
CA VAL A 162 8.62 -1.31 8.43
C VAL A 162 9.66 -0.22 8.20
N GLN A 163 9.19 0.99 7.95
CA GLN A 163 9.99 2.21 7.98
C GLN A 163 9.37 3.23 8.93
N ILE A 164 10.24 3.98 9.61
CA ILE A 164 9.82 5.08 10.46
C ILE A 164 9.81 6.35 9.62
N SER A 165 8.71 7.08 9.65
CA SER A 165 8.60 8.36 8.95
C SER A 165 9.56 9.40 9.49
N ASP A 166 10.18 10.15 8.59
CA ASP A 166 11.11 11.23 8.88
C ASP A 166 10.40 12.52 9.37
N ASP A 167 11.16 13.60 9.50
CA ASP A 167 10.65 14.91 9.93
C ASP A 167 9.63 15.53 8.95
N ASN A 168 9.60 15.06 7.72
CA ASN A 168 8.65 15.46 6.67
C ASN A 168 7.48 14.48 6.53
N GLY A 169 7.36 13.52 7.44
CA GLY A 169 6.36 12.46 7.39
C GLY A 169 6.63 11.41 6.31
N LEU A 170 7.82 11.35 5.72
CA LEU A 170 8.16 10.44 4.63
C LEU A 170 8.71 9.12 5.15
N ALA A 171 8.12 8.02 4.66
CA ALA A 171 8.66 6.66 4.76
C ALA A 171 8.89 6.10 3.34
N GLU A 172 10.07 5.51 3.09
CA GLU A 172 10.45 5.06 1.75
C GLU A 172 10.98 3.63 1.78
N PHE A 173 10.57 2.82 0.78
CA PHE A 173 10.98 1.43 0.60
C PHE A 173 11.59 1.21 -0.79
N SER A 174 12.57 0.31 -0.86
CA SER A 174 13.04 -0.31 -2.10
C SER A 174 12.44 -1.70 -2.20
N THR A 175 11.73 -1.97 -3.30
CA THR A 175 11.01 -3.22 -3.51
C THR A 175 10.90 -3.54 -5.00
N VAL A 176 10.00 -4.44 -5.36
CA VAL A 176 9.62 -4.73 -6.76
C VAL A 176 8.13 -4.44 -6.96
N TYR A 177 7.74 -4.18 -8.19
CA TYR A 177 6.33 -4.06 -8.57
C TYR A 177 5.60 -5.36 -8.22
N PRO A 178 4.47 -5.34 -7.52
CA PRO A 178 3.73 -6.55 -7.17
C PRO A 178 3.20 -7.29 -8.40
N GLY A 179 3.11 -8.60 -8.32
CA GLY A 179 2.32 -9.41 -9.25
C GLY A 179 0.84 -9.40 -8.88
N TRP A 180 0.12 -10.41 -9.37
CA TRP A 180 -1.32 -10.55 -9.10
C TRP A 180 -1.68 -11.98 -8.70
N TYR A 181 -2.81 -12.10 -8.07
CA TYR A 181 -3.49 -13.34 -7.75
C TYR A 181 -5.00 -13.19 -7.99
N ALA A 182 -5.72 -14.30 -8.02
CA ALA A 182 -7.13 -14.30 -8.38
C ALA A 182 -8.00 -13.44 -7.43
N GLY A 183 -8.88 -12.62 -7.99
CA GLY A 183 -9.92 -11.89 -7.28
C GLY A 183 -9.52 -10.53 -6.74
N ARG A 184 -8.25 -10.08 -6.89
CA ARG A 184 -7.78 -8.78 -6.42
C ARG A 184 -6.99 -8.01 -7.48
N ALA A 185 -7.25 -6.74 -7.62
CA ALA A 185 -6.38 -5.82 -8.36
C ALA A 185 -4.99 -5.74 -7.71
N ILE A 186 -3.97 -5.39 -8.48
CA ILE A 186 -2.60 -5.27 -7.96
C ILE A 186 -2.53 -4.18 -6.89
N HIS A 187 -2.00 -4.54 -5.71
CA HIS A 187 -1.95 -3.65 -4.56
C HIS A 187 -0.77 -3.95 -3.63
N ILE A 188 -0.46 -2.96 -2.80
CA ILE A 188 0.44 -3.08 -1.64
C ILE A 188 -0.39 -2.80 -0.40
N HIS A 189 -0.36 -3.68 0.58
CA HIS A 189 -0.97 -3.45 1.88
C HIS A 189 -0.12 -2.54 2.74
N ALA A 190 -0.76 -1.76 3.60
CA ALA A 190 -0.11 -0.86 4.53
C ALA A 190 -0.82 -0.81 5.89
N LYS A 191 -0.03 -0.71 6.97
CA LYS A 191 -0.49 -0.30 8.29
C LYS A 191 0.35 0.83 8.82
N VAL A 192 -0.28 1.73 9.56
CA VAL A 192 0.43 2.79 10.27
C VAL A 192 0.27 2.57 11.76
N HIS A 193 1.40 2.42 12.44
CA HIS A 193 1.49 2.24 13.88
C HIS A 193 2.01 3.50 14.54
N ILE A 194 1.44 3.85 15.70
CA ILE A 194 1.76 5.06 16.47
C ILE A 194 2.11 4.68 17.90
N GLY A 195 3.10 5.38 18.48
CA GLY A 195 3.42 5.30 19.91
C GLY A 195 4.27 4.08 20.31
N GLY A 196 4.75 3.30 19.37
CA GLY A 196 5.66 2.17 19.65
C GLY A 196 7.13 2.57 19.61
N GLU A 197 7.99 1.58 19.82
CA GLU A 197 9.45 1.71 19.87
C GLU A 197 10.12 1.02 18.68
N ALA A 198 11.08 1.72 18.07
CA ALA A 198 11.89 1.22 16.98
C ALA A 198 13.25 0.74 17.50
N ALA A 199 13.49 -0.58 17.44
CA ALA A 199 14.78 -1.20 17.73
C ALA A 199 15.22 -2.06 16.53
N ARG A 200 15.45 -3.36 16.69
CA ARG A 200 15.59 -4.30 15.56
C ARG A 200 14.25 -4.55 14.86
N LYS A 201 13.18 -4.48 15.62
CA LYS A 201 11.79 -4.52 15.19
C LYS A 201 11.07 -3.33 15.78
N TYR A 202 9.97 -2.97 15.18
CA TYR A 202 9.02 -2.06 15.80
C TYR A 202 8.10 -2.85 16.72
N SER A 203 7.79 -2.34 17.88
CA SER A 203 6.91 -3.01 18.85
C SER A 203 6.14 -2.02 19.71
N GLY A 204 4.99 -2.43 20.17
CA GLY A 204 4.11 -1.61 21.00
C GLY A 204 3.34 -0.56 20.19
N GLY A 205 2.68 0.37 20.91
CA GLY A 205 1.80 1.34 20.30
C GLY A 205 0.47 0.74 19.84
N HIS A 206 -0.17 1.39 18.88
CA HIS A 206 -1.43 0.93 18.30
C HIS A 206 -1.45 1.15 16.79
N VAL A 207 -2.32 0.43 16.09
CA VAL A 207 -2.60 0.64 14.66
C VAL A 207 -3.57 1.79 14.52
N ALA A 208 -3.14 2.88 13.88
CA ALA A 208 -3.95 4.06 13.61
C ALA A 208 -4.60 4.03 12.22
N HIS A 209 -4.12 3.19 11.31
CA HIS A 209 -4.66 3.05 9.96
C HIS A 209 -4.28 1.71 9.34
N THR A 210 -5.21 1.13 8.56
CA THR A 210 -4.98 -0.01 7.67
C THR A 210 -5.51 0.32 6.29
N GLY A 211 -4.69 0.13 5.26
CA GLY A 211 -5.05 0.48 3.88
C GLY A 211 -4.31 -0.32 2.83
N GLN A 212 -4.58 0.02 1.58
CA GLN A 212 -3.96 -0.59 0.41
C GLN A 212 -3.64 0.49 -0.62
N PHE A 213 -2.53 0.35 -1.34
CA PHE A 213 -2.15 1.23 -2.44
C PHE A 213 -2.31 0.52 -3.76
N PHE A 214 -2.92 1.18 -4.73
CA PHE A 214 -3.23 0.61 -6.03
C PHE A 214 -2.45 1.28 -7.16
N PHE A 215 -2.25 0.57 -8.24
CA PHE A 215 -1.48 1.01 -9.40
C PHE A 215 -2.39 1.35 -10.58
N PRO A 216 -2.04 2.34 -11.44
CA PRO A 216 -2.78 2.60 -12.68
C PRO A 216 -2.88 1.35 -13.58
N GLU A 217 -4.06 1.10 -14.14
CA GLU A 217 -4.33 -0.09 -14.95
C GLU A 217 -3.46 -0.15 -16.20
N ASP A 218 -3.27 0.98 -16.89
CA ASP A 218 -2.43 1.07 -18.09
C ASP A 218 -0.97 0.73 -17.80
N LEU A 219 -0.46 1.11 -16.62
CA LEU A 219 0.86 0.71 -16.16
C LEU A 219 0.91 -0.79 -15.89
N THR A 220 -0.08 -1.31 -15.19
CA THR A 220 -0.20 -2.73 -14.86
C THR A 220 -0.19 -3.59 -16.12
N GLU A 221 -0.92 -3.18 -17.17
CA GLU A 221 -0.91 -3.86 -18.47
C GLU A 221 0.48 -3.88 -19.13
N ARG A 222 1.23 -2.80 -19.02
CA ARG A 222 2.59 -2.75 -19.55
C ARG A 222 3.55 -3.65 -18.79
N VAL A 223 3.49 -3.59 -17.44
CA VAL A 223 4.33 -4.41 -16.56
C VAL A 223 4.02 -5.90 -16.73
N ALA A 224 2.75 -6.29 -16.92
CA ALA A 224 2.36 -7.67 -17.17
C ALA A 224 3.05 -8.32 -18.40
N ARG A 225 3.58 -7.52 -19.32
CA ARG A 225 4.32 -7.99 -20.50
C ARG A 225 5.83 -8.12 -20.27
N ILE A 226 6.31 -7.79 -19.07
CA ILE A 226 7.72 -7.84 -18.68
C ILE A 226 7.99 -9.12 -17.88
N GLU A 227 9.15 -9.78 -18.12
CA GLU A 227 9.58 -10.86 -17.24
C GLU A 227 9.92 -10.33 -15.81
N PRO A 228 9.52 -11.05 -14.74
CA PRO A 228 8.91 -12.39 -14.75
C PRO A 228 7.37 -12.42 -14.87
N TYR A 229 6.67 -11.28 -14.84
CA TYR A 229 5.21 -11.21 -14.87
C TYR A 229 4.60 -11.85 -16.11
N ALA A 230 5.26 -11.71 -17.27
CA ALA A 230 4.80 -12.27 -18.54
C ALA A 230 4.69 -13.80 -18.54
N LYS A 231 5.35 -14.48 -17.60
CA LYS A 231 5.21 -15.93 -17.40
C LYS A 231 3.99 -16.34 -16.60
N TRP A 232 3.34 -15.38 -15.96
CA TRP A 232 2.20 -15.63 -15.08
C TRP A 232 0.87 -15.65 -15.85
N ILE A 233 0.74 -16.60 -16.77
CA ILE A 233 -0.37 -16.69 -17.74
C ILE A 233 -1.56 -17.53 -17.24
N GLY A 234 -1.42 -18.27 -16.17
CA GLY A 234 -2.44 -19.20 -15.66
C GLY A 234 -3.49 -18.56 -14.74
N VAL A 235 -3.26 -17.34 -14.28
CA VAL A 235 -4.14 -16.64 -13.34
C VAL A 235 -4.70 -15.38 -13.97
N HIS A 236 -6.03 -15.25 -13.95
CA HIS A 236 -6.70 -14.03 -14.41
C HIS A 236 -6.24 -12.82 -13.59
N ARG A 237 -5.74 -11.79 -14.28
CA ARG A 237 -5.43 -10.52 -13.66
C ARG A 237 -6.72 -9.73 -13.43
N THR A 238 -7.16 -9.69 -12.18
CA THR A 238 -8.32 -8.93 -11.77
C THR A 238 -8.05 -7.43 -11.96
N THR A 239 -8.92 -6.74 -12.67
CA THR A 239 -8.86 -5.29 -12.85
C THR A 239 -9.45 -4.56 -11.64
N GLN A 240 -9.22 -3.25 -11.54
CA GLN A 240 -9.85 -2.42 -10.50
C GLN A 240 -11.38 -2.45 -10.61
N ALA A 241 -11.93 -2.50 -11.81
CA ALA A 241 -13.37 -2.60 -12.03
C ALA A 241 -13.97 -3.90 -11.49
N GLU A 242 -13.20 -4.98 -11.47
CA GLU A 242 -13.60 -6.30 -10.99
C GLU A 242 -13.31 -6.50 -9.50
N ASP A 243 -12.42 -5.69 -8.91
CA ASP A 243 -12.00 -5.82 -7.50
C ASP A 243 -13.05 -5.20 -6.57
N GLY A 244 -13.74 -6.06 -5.84
CA GLY A 244 -14.76 -5.62 -4.89
C GLY A 244 -14.20 -4.81 -3.71
N VAL A 245 -12.97 -5.05 -3.27
CA VAL A 245 -12.32 -4.24 -2.22
C VAL A 245 -12.02 -2.84 -2.74
N PHE A 246 -11.40 -2.74 -3.91
CA PHE A 246 -11.14 -1.46 -4.56
C PHE A 246 -12.41 -0.63 -4.68
N ASN A 247 -13.51 -1.24 -5.16
CA ASN A 247 -14.76 -0.54 -5.40
C ASN A 247 -15.53 -0.19 -4.13
N SER A 248 -15.57 -1.08 -3.12
CA SER A 248 -16.38 -0.89 -1.91
C SER A 248 -15.66 -0.14 -0.79
N GLN A 249 -14.31 -0.10 -0.80
CA GLN A 249 -13.49 0.46 0.26
C GLN A 249 -12.66 1.67 -0.21
N HIS A 250 -13.17 2.42 -1.19
CA HIS A 250 -12.58 3.67 -1.68
C HIS A 250 -11.15 3.54 -2.24
N GLY A 251 -10.80 2.44 -2.90
CA GLY A 251 -9.48 2.18 -3.47
C GLY A 251 -8.97 3.28 -4.40
N ALA A 252 -9.86 3.95 -5.12
CA ALA A 252 -9.52 5.08 -5.99
C ALA A 252 -8.86 6.27 -5.26
N ALA A 253 -9.11 6.43 -3.95
CA ALA A 253 -8.46 7.46 -3.13
C ALA A 253 -7.01 7.09 -2.74
N CYS A 254 -6.61 5.84 -2.94
CA CYS A 254 -5.30 5.31 -2.59
C CYS A 254 -4.48 4.90 -3.82
N MET A 255 -4.76 5.54 -4.96
CA MET A 255 -3.99 5.34 -6.18
C MET A 255 -2.60 5.92 -6.05
N LEU A 256 -1.59 5.15 -6.47
CA LEU A 256 -0.21 5.57 -6.52
C LEU A 256 0.02 6.53 -7.69
N ASN A 257 0.77 7.60 -7.43
CA ASN A 257 1.34 8.46 -8.46
C ASN A 257 2.65 7.84 -8.93
N ILE A 258 2.83 7.64 -10.23
CA ILE A 258 3.94 6.85 -10.77
C ILE A 258 4.84 7.69 -11.66
N GLU A 259 6.12 7.66 -11.36
CA GLU A 259 7.19 8.23 -12.18
C GLU A 259 8.15 7.12 -12.61
N ARG A 260 8.61 7.17 -13.87
CA ARG A 260 9.60 6.21 -14.37
C ARG A 260 10.99 6.60 -13.88
N LEU A 261 11.79 5.63 -13.40
CA LEU A 261 13.17 5.86 -12.95
C LEU A 261 14.17 5.95 -14.11
N GLY A 262 13.83 5.40 -15.27
CA GLY A 262 14.71 5.41 -16.43
C GLY A 262 13.96 5.51 -17.76
N LYS A 263 14.57 5.03 -18.83
CA LYS A 263 14.03 5.17 -20.19
C LYS A 263 12.90 4.19 -20.50
N THR A 264 12.90 3.06 -19.84
CA THR A 264 11.95 1.96 -20.07
C THR A 264 11.25 1.56 -18.77
N ASP A 265 10.12 0.86 -18.87
CA ASP A 265 9.41 0.33 -17.70
C ASP A 265 10.24 -0.72 -16.95
N ARG A 266 11.25 -1.34 -17.59
CA ARG A 266 12.19 -2.27 -16.93
C ARG A 266 13.16 -1.60 -15.98
N ASP A 267 13.42 -0.31 -16.17
CA ASP A 267 14.32 0.48 -15.32
C ASP A 267 13.69 0.78 -13.96
N GLY A 268 12.37 0.54 -13.82
CA GLY A 268 11.63 0.68 -12.57
C GLY A 268 10.87 1.99 -12.46
N PHE A 269 10.22 2.13 -11.31
CA PHE A 269 9.33 3.24 -11.00
C PHE A 269 9.57 3.80 -9.61
N ARG A 270 9.27 5.09 -9.46
CA ARG A 270 8.99 5.72 -8.18
C ARG A 270 7.48 5.87 -8.05
N ALA A 271 6.93 5.27 -7.01
CA ALA A 271 5.52 5.36 -6.65
C ALA A 271 5.36 6.25 -5.42
N THR A 272 4.44 7.19 -5.46
CA THR A 272 4.19 8.11 -4.34
C THR A 272 2.71 8.13 -3.98
N VAL A 273 2.43 8.22 -2.68
CA VAL A 273 1.09 8.40 -2.13
C VAL A 273 1.15 9.20 -0.84
N THR A 274 0.05 9.87 -0.52
CA THR A 274 -0.12 10.60 0.74
C THR A 274 -1.27 9.97 1.52
N LEU A 275 -1.04 9.69 2.81
CA LEU A 275 -2.06 9.29 3.77
C LEU A 275 -2.28 10.41 4.77
N ALA A 276 -3.53 10.79 4.99
CA ALA A 276 -3.94 11.66 6.08
C ALA A 276 -4.72 10.81 7.11
N ILE A 277 -4.14 10.63 8.28
CA ILE A 277 -4.68 9.74 9.31
C ILE A 277 -4.81 10.46 10.65
N ASP A 278 -5.70 9.98 11.49
CA ASP A 278 -5.82 10.44 12.87
C ASP A 278 -4.90 9.57 13.75
N PRO A 279 -3.82 10.12 14.32
CA PRO A 279 -2.88 9.35 15.12
C PRO A 279 -3.47 8.78 16.41
N GLU A 280 -4.64 9.25 16.87
CA GLU A 280 -5.33 8.71 18.04
C GLU A 280 -6.42 7.70 17.68
N ALA A 281 -6.67 7.50 16.38
CA ALA A 281 -7.67 6.54 15.94
C ALA A 281 -7.24 5.10 16.27
N ILE A 282 -8.20 4.30 16.69
CA ILE A 282 -8.11 2.84 16.75
C ILE A 282 -9.24 2.32 15.87
N PRO A 283 -9.03 2.29 14.53
CA PRO A 283 -10.09 1.93 13.61
C PRO A 283 -10.55 0.49 13.84
N ALA A 284 -11.86 0.30 13.78
CA ALA A 284 -12.39 -1.06 13.74
C ALA A 284 -11.93 -1.73 12.43
N PRO A 285 -11.57 -3.02 12.46
CA PRO A 285 -11.19 -3.73 11.27
C PRO A 285 -12.30 -3.69 10.21
N VAL A 286 -11.91 -3.34 8.98
CA VAL A 286 -12.82 -3.44 7.85
C VAL A 286 -12.96 -4.92 7.49
N GLY A 287 -14.19 -5.45 7.48
CA GLY A 287 -14.45 -6.85 7.14
C GLY A 287 -14.15 -7.13 5.67
N GLY A 288 -13.49 -8.25 5.39
CA GLY A 288 -13.39 -8.81 4.05
C GLY A 288 -14.76 -9.26 3.50
N PHE A 289 -14.82 -9.67 2.26
CA PHE A 289 -16.02 -10.14 1.57
C PHE A 289 -16.82 -11.14 2.41
N GLY A 290 -17.99 -10.73 2.94
CA GLY A 290 -18.88 -11.55 3.77
C GLY A 290 -19.40 -10.89 5.03
N GLY A 291 -18.92 -9.70 5.39
CA GLY A 291 -19.52 -8.91 6.48
C GLY A 291 -20.85 -8.29 6.08
N PRO A 292 -21.77 -8.04 7.03
CA PRO A 292 -23.03 -7.40 6.73
C PRO A 292 -22.77 -6.02 6.12
N GLY A 293 -23.28 -5.81 4.91
CA GLY A 293 -23.24 -4.53 4.23
C GLY A 293 -23.85 -3.42 5.08
N PRO A 294 -23.46 -2.13 4.86
CA PRO A 294 -24.03 -1.01 5.58
C PRO A 294 -25.53 -0.95 5.31
N GLY A 295 -26.37 -1.25 6.30
CA GLY A 295 -27.79 -1.01 6.16
C GLY A 295 -28.77 -2.01 6.73
N ARG A 296 -28.42 -2.83 7.73
CA ARG A 296 -29.45 -3.48 8.56
C ARG A 296 -29.39 -2.92 9.97
N PRO A 297 -30.46 -2.20 10.43
CA PRO A 297 -30.59 -1.83 11.84
C PRO A 297 -30.74 -3.12 12.66
N PHE A 298 -30.03 -3.19 13.79
CA PHE A 298 -30.21 -4.24 14.78
C PHE A 298 -31.68 -4.23 15.24
N PRO A 299 -32.35 -5.38 15.34
CA PRO A 299 -33.62 -5.44 16.03
C PRO A 299 -33.40 -5.14 17.51
N ARG A 300 -34.30 -4.30 18.05
CA ARG A 300 -34.33 -3.91 19.47
C ARG A 300 -34.66 -5.11 20.36
#